data_6765cde20fe2d9414a2e62d02358bd60
#
_entry.id   6765cde20fe2d9414a2e62d02358bd60
#
_cell.length_a   1.000
_cell.length_b   1.000
_cell.length_c   1.000
_cell.angle_alpha   90.00
_cell.angle_beta   90.00
_cell.angle_gamma   90.00
#
_symmetry.space_group_name_H-M   'P 1'
#
loop_
_entity.id
_entity.type
_entity.pdbx_description
1 polymer ?
#
loop_
_entity_poly.entity_id
_entity_poly.type
_entity_poly.pdbx_seq_one_letter_code
_entity_poly.pdbx_strand_id
1 'polypeptide(L)'
;NKMHPLKNLKILDIGCGGGLLSEPMSKLGAKVTGIDASINNIKIAKHHSDKQKLKIDYICASPENLKIKDKFDIILNMEIVEHVSDVNLFLKASSKFLKPNGLMFVATLNKTLKSYLFAIVGAEYILRWLPIGTHEWEKFVEPTILIKYAEGNSLKVKKIDGMIFNPFNQKWNVGKDKSVNYIAQFQKI
;
A
#
# COMPACT_ATOMS: atom_id res chain seq x y z
N ASN A 1 13.78 -18.91 9.95
CA ASN A 1 13.01 -20.00 9.38
C ASN A 1 12.59 -19.64 7.96
N LYS A 2 13.12 -20.32 6.93
CA LYS A 2 12.85 -20.02 5.51
C LYS A 2 11.37 -20.14 5.12
N MET A 3 10.57 -20.94 5.83
CA MET A 3 9.14 -21.13 5.54
C MET A 3 8.23 -20.00 6.08
N HIS A 4 8.62 -19.35 7.16
CA HIS A 4 7.83 -18.27 7.77
C HIS A 4 8.71 -17.06 8.12
N PRO A 5 9.19 -16.33 7.11
CA PRO A 5 10.14 -15.23 7.31
C PRO A 5 9.55 -14.04 8.09
N LEU A 6 8.22 -13.91 8.12
CA LEU A 6 7.50 -12.83 8.82
C LEU A 6 6.92 -13.29 10.18
N LYS A 7 7.33 -14.45 10.67
CA LYS A 7 6.85 -14.99 11.96
C LYS A 7 7.04 -13.97 13.09
N ASN A 8 5.99 -13.77 13.88
CA ASN A 8 5.90 -12.83 15.00
C ASN A 8 5.81 -11.35 14.63
N LEU A 9 5.90 -10.97 13.36
CA LEU A 9 5.65 -9.58 12.96
C LEU A 9 4.16 -9.29 12.92
N LYS A 10 3.77 -8.13 13.45
CA LYS A 10 2.43 -7.57 13.27
C LYS A 10 2.45 -6.63 12.05
N ILE A 11 1.56 -6.85 11.10
CA ILE A 11 1.44 -6.06 9.87
C ILE A 11 0.06 -5.43 9.81
N LEU A 12 0.01 -4.13 9.55
CA LEU A 12 -1.22 -3.40 9.19
C LEU A 12 -1.21 -3.13 7.68
N ASP A 13 -2.20 -3.66 6.98
CA ASP A 13 -2.41 -3.44 5.55
C ASP A 13 -3.55 -2.44 5.37
N ILE A 14 -3.21 -1.19 4.99
CA ILE A 14 -4.15 -0.07 4.87
C ILE A 14 -4.58 0.07 3.41
N GLY A 15 -5.90 0.05 3.17
CA GLY A 15 -6.46 -0.08 1.84
C GLY A 15 -6.31 -1.51 1.32
N CYS A 16 -6.55 -2.51 2.18
CA CYS A 16 -6.28 -3.92 1.88
C CYS A 16 -7.14 -4.49 0.72
N GLY A 17 -8.18 -3.78 0.30
CA GLY A 17 -9.09 -4.25 -0.75
C GLY A 17 -9.66 -5.64 -0.46
N GLY A 18 -9.58 -6.53 -1.42
CA GLY A 18 -9.99 -7.94 -1.30
C GLY A 18 -8.97 -8.84 -0.60
N GLY A 19 -7.93 -8.30 0.06
CA GLY A 19 -6.95 -9.05 0.83
C GLY A 19 -5.75 -9.58 0.04
N LEU A 20 -5.50 -9.06 -1.17
CA LEU A 20 -4.46 -9.54 -2.08
C LEU A 20 -3.05 -9.55 -1.48
N LEU A 21 -2.71 -8.59 -0.61
CA LEU A 21 -1.43 -8.57 0.11
C LEU A 21 -1.54 -9.16 1.51
N SER A 22 -2.65 -8.93 2.19
CA SER A 22 -2.87 -9.47 3.54
C SER A 22 -2.71 -10.98 3.60
N GLU A 23 -3.23 -11.72 2.62
CA GLU A 23 -3.16 -13.19 2.57
C GLU A 23 -1.72 -13.72 2.43
N PRO A 24 -0.91 -13.31 1.43
CA PRO A 24 0.47 -13.77 1.33
C PRO A 24 1.32 -13.38 2.55
N MET A 25 1.10 -12.19 3.16
CA MET A 25 1.79 -11.83 4.40
C MET A 25 1.45 -12.78 5.55
N SER A 26 0.18 -13.16 5.67
CA SER A 26 -0.27 -14.15 6.66
C SER A 26 0.33 -15.53 6.39
N LYS A 27 0.38 -15.99 5.13
CA LYS A 27 1.03 -17.25 4.73
C LYS A 27 2.53 -17.27 5.04
N LEU A 28 3.19 -16.11 4.99
CA LEU A 28 4.59 -15.95 5.39
C LEU A 28 4.78 -15.87 6.92
N GLY A 29 3.71 -16.01 7.69
CA GLY A 29 3.73 -16.13 9.15
C GLY A 29 3.47 -14.86 9.94
N ALA A 30 3.13 -13.74 9.28
CA ALA A 30 2.77 -12.52 9.97
C ALA A 30 1.40 -12.60 10.64
N LYS A 31 1.21 -11.82 11.71
CA LYS A 31 -0.10 -11.48 12.26
C LYS A 31 -0.60 -10.24 11.52
N VAL A 32 -1.60 -10.42 10.67
CA VAL A 32 -2.06 -9.37 9.76
C VAL A 32 -3.40 -8.80 10.23
N THR A 33 -3.48 -7.47 10.23
CA THR A 33 -4.74 -6.71 10.29
C THR A 33 -4.88 -5.97 8.96
N GLY A 34 -5.96 -6.20 8.23
CA GLY A 34 -6.30 -5.47 7.00
C GLY A 34 -7.40 -4.47 7.29
N ILE A 35 -7.25 -3.24 6.81
CA ILE A 35 -8.32 -2.23 6.88
C ILE A 35 -8.63 -1.67 5.50
N ASP A 36 -9.91 -1.40 5.26
CA ASP A 36 -10.41 -0.76 4.05
C ASP A 36 -11.67 0.05 4.38
N ALA A 37 -11.85 1.19 3.73
CA ALA A 37 -13.03 2.02 3.93
C ALA A 37 -14.32 1.40 3.35
N SER A 38 -14.18 0.49 2.37
CA SER A 38 -15.28 -0.22 1.73
C SER A 38 -15.67 -1.48 2.49
N ILE A 39 -16.87 -1.51 3.03
CA ILE A 39 -17.43 -2.72 3.66
C ILE A 39 -17.52 -3.90 2.68
N ASN A 40 -17.71 -3.64 1.39
CA ASN A 40 -17.74 -4.68 0.36
C ASN A 40 -16.38 -5.33 0.18
N ASN A 41 -15.30 -4.54 0.13
CA ASN A 41 -13.93 -5.04 0.07
C ASN A 41 -13.63 -5.93 1.28
N ILE A 42 -13.99 -5.48 2.48
CA ILE A 42 -13.83 -6.24 3.73
C ILE A 42 -14.59 -7.57 3.70
N LYS A 43 -15.82 -7.59 3.18
CA LYS A 43 -16.58 -8.84 3.03
C LYS A 43 -15.89 -9.81 2.07
N ILE A 44 -15.39 -9.32 0.94
CA ILE A 44 -14.65 -10.12 -0.04
C ILE A 44 -13.37 -10.68 0.59
N ALA A 45 -12.57 -9.84 1.26
CA ALA A 45 -11.34 -10.24 1.91
C ALA A 45 -11.56 -11.33 2.98
N LYS A 46 -12.58 -11.17 3.83
CA LYS A 46 -12.96 -12.18 4.83
C LYS A 46 -13.33 -13.50 4.17
N HIS A 47 -14.21 -13.45 3.16
CA HIS A 47 -14.65 -14.66 2.46
C HIS A 47 -13.47 -15.43 1.85
N HIS A 48 -12.50 -14.74 1.23
CA HIS A 48 -11.31 -15.35 0.65
C HIS A 48 -10.39 -15.96 1.72
N SER A 49 -10.11 -15.22 2.79
CA SER A 49 -9.25 -15.70 3.87
C SER A 49 -9.86 -16.90 4.60
N ASP A 50 -11.17 -16.90 4.83
CA ASP A 50 -11.90 -18.03 5.46
C ASP A 50 -11.80 -19.30 4.61
N LYS A 51 -11.99 -19.19 3.29
CA LYS A 51 -11.82 -20.32 2.36
C LYS A 51 -10.41 -20.92 2.42
N GLN A 52 -9.40 -20.09 2.65
CA GLN A 52 -8.00 -20.51 2.76
C GLN A 52 -7.58 -20.84 4.21
N LYS A 53 -8.51 -20.75 5.18
CA LYS A 53 -8.27 -20.97 6.62
C LYS A 53 -7.16 -20.07 7.18
N LEU A 54 -7.03 -18.85 6.65
CA LEU A 54 -6.09 -17.84 7.12
C LEU A 54 -6.70 -17.05 8.28
N LYS A 55 -5.88 -16.75 9.29
CA LYS A 55 -6.30 -15.91 10.42
C LYS A 55 -5.84 -14.48 10.18
N ILE A 56 -6.74 -13.65 9.65
CA ILE A 56 -6.50 -12.23 9.36
C ILE A 56 -7.65 -11.43 9.95
N ASP A 57 -7.32 -10.36 10.68
CA ASP A 57 -8.32 -9.44 11.24
C ASP A 57 -8.65 -8.38 10.19
N TYR A 58 -9.86 -8.39 9.64
CA TYR A 58 -10.32 -7.38 8.69
C TYR A 58 -11.31 -6.42 9.34
N ILE A 59 -11.05 -5.10 9.21
CA ILE A 59 -11.84 -4.04 9.82
C ILE A 59 -12.23 -3.01 8.76
N CYS A 60 -13.52 -2.67 8.70
CA CYS A 60 -14.00 -1.58 7.85
C CYS A 60 -13.68 -0.24 8.53
N ALA A 61 -12.58 0.40 8.13
CA ALA A 61 -12.13 1.68 8.68
C ALA A 61 -11.10 2.34 7.75
N SER A 62 -10.97 3.67 7.85
CA SER A 62 -9.78 4.40 7.41
C SER A 62 -8.78 4.55 8.57
N PRO A 63 -7.51 4.86 8.32
CA PRO A 63 -6.53 5.04 9.40
C PRO A 63 -6.89 6.18 10.36
N GLU A 64 -7.62 7.20 9.90
CA GLU A 64 -8.10 8.32 10.71
C GLU A 64 -9.15 7.88 11.73
N ASN A 65 -9.98 6.89 11.38
CA ASN A 65 -11.11 6.41 12.16
C ASN A 65 -10.84 5.09 12.90
N LEU A 66 -9.69 4.48 12.68
CA LEU A 66 -9.32 3.18 13.26
C LEU A 66 -9.16 3.29 14.78
N LYS A 67 -9.96 2.53 15.52
CA LYS A 67 -9.99 2.52 17.00
C LYS A 67 -9.38 1.23 17.55
N ILE A 68 -8.07 1.08 17.41
CA ILE A 68 -7.32 -0.03 18.01
C ILE A 68 -6.13 0.49 18.82
N LYS A 69 -5.71 -0.26 19.83
CA LYS A 69 -4.53 0.06 20.68
C LYS A 69 -3.24 -0.57 20.15
N ASP A 70 -3.38 -1.52 19.23
CA ASP A 70 -2.25 -2.25 18.67
C ASP A 70 -1.28 -1.34 17.93
N LYS A 71 0.00 -1.72 18.01
CA LYS A 71 1.09 -1.14 17.21
C LYS A 71 1.70 -2.23 16.36
N PHE A 72 2.15 -1.85 15.16
CA PHE A 72 2.59 -2.75 14.13
C PHE A 72 4.08 -2.59 13.85
N ASP A 73 4.72 -3.68 13.50
CA ASP A 73 6.13 -3.70 13.07
C ASP A 73 6.26 -3.17 11.65
N ILE A 74 5.23 -3.44 10.81
CA ILE A 74 5.17 -3.03 9.41
C ILE A 74 3.79 -2.45 9.11
N ILE A 75 3.75 -1.36 8.33
CA ILE A 75 2.54 -0.81 7.71
C ILE A 75 2.71 -0.85 6.20
N LEU A 76 1.70 -1.35 5.50
CA LEU A 76 1.61 -1.36 4.04
C LEU A 76 0.54 -0.35 3.61
N ASN A 77 0.91 0.54 2.67
CA ASN A 77 0.04 1.50 1.98
C ASN A 77 0.30 1.34 0.49
N MET A 78 -0.38 0.38 -0.14
CA MET A 78 -0.11 0.01 -1.52
C MET A 78 -1.24 0.50 -2.42
N GLU A 79 -0.90 1.39 -3.37
CA GLU A 79 -1.85 1.98 -4.34
C GLU A 79 -3.10 2.58 -3.63
N ILE A 80 -2.88 3.38 -2.58
CA ILE A 80 -3.93 3.99 -1.77
C ILE A 80 -3.78 5.51 -1.64
N VAL A 81 -2.53 6.03 -1.63
CA VAL A 81 -2.29 7.45 -1.33
C VAL A 81 -2.82 8.40 -2.42
N GLU A 82 -2.94 7.93 -3.65
CA GLU A 82 -3.57 8.64 -4.77
C GLU A 82 -5.10 8.72 -4.67
N HIS A 83 -5.70 7.95 -3.77
CA HIS A 83 -7.16 7.92 -3.56
C HIS A 83 -7.61 8.69 -2.32
N VAL A 84 -6.67 9.17 -1.50
CA VAL A 84 -7.01 9.93 -0.30
C VAL A 84 -7.12 11.43 -0.58
N SER A 85 -7.94 12.13 0.18
CA SER A 85 -8.13 13.58 0.02
C SER A 85 -6.95 14.40 0.52
N ASP A 86 -6.22 13.92 1.53
CA ASP A 86 -5.05 14.57 2.12
C ASP A 86 -3.99 13.53 2.48
N VAL A 87 -2.94 13.45 1.67
CA VAL A 87 -1.83 12.50 1.85
C VAL A 87 -1.07 12.75 3.15
N ASN A 88 -0.90 14.02 3.56
CA ASN A 88 -0.20 14.34 4.80
C ASN A 88 -0.98 13.87 6.02
N LEU A 89 -2.29 14.14 6.06
CA LEU A 89 -3.18 13.68 7.12
C LEU A 89 -3.23 12.15 7.18
N PHE A 90 -3.32 11.49 6.04
CA PHE A 90 -3.30 10.03 5.91
C PHE A 90 -2.01 9.42 6.48
N LEU A 91 -0.83 9.95 6.10
CA LEU A 91 0.46 9.48 6.62
C LEU A 91 0.59 9.73 8.13
N LYS A 92 0.11 10.88 8.61
CA LYS A 92 0.04 11.20 10.05
C LYS A 92 -0.81 10.20 10.82
N ALA A 93 -2.00 9.86 10.30
CA ALA A 93 -2.88 8.88 10.93
C ALA A 93 -2.27 7.48 10.91
N SER A 94 -1.74 7.05 9.76
CA SER A 94 -1.09 5.75 9.58
C SER A 94 0.13 5.58 10.49
N SER A 95 1.00 6.59 10.57
CA SER A 95 2.22 6.54 11.38
C SER A 95 1.97 6.34 12.88
N LYS A 96 0.78 6.72 13.38
CA LYS A 96 0.41 6.51 14.78
C LYS A 96 0.35 5.03 15.16
N PHE A 97 0.05 4.15 14.21
CA PHE A 97 -0.03 2.71 14.46
C PHE A 97 1.33 2.00 14.34
N LEU A 98 2.36 2.68 13.86
CA LEU A 98 3.69 2.11 13.72
C LEU A 98 4.44 2.11 15.07
N LYS A 99 5.12 1.01 15.39
CA LYS A 99 6.04 0.93 16.52
C LYS A 99 7.25 1.85 16.30
N PRO A 100 7.97 2.29 17.34
CA PRO A 100 9.30 2.88 17.19
C PRO A 100 10.19 1.93 16.38
N ASN A 101 10.97 2.48 15.45
CA ASN A 101 11.79 1.75 14.47
C ASN A 101 11.02 0.83 13.49
N GLY A 102 9.69 0.80 13.54
CA GLY A 102 8.86 0.06 12.59
C GLY A 102 8.98 0.61 11.16
N LEU A 103 8.61 -0.19 10.18
CA LEU A 103 8.74 0.13 8.75
C LEU A 103 7.38 0.43 8.13
N MET A 104 7.32 1.48 7.32
CA MET A 104 6.17 1.79 6.48
C MET A 104 6.57 1.71 5.02
N PHE A 105 5.80 0.99 4.23
CA PHE A 105 5.93 0.92 2.78
C PHE A 105 4.77 1.67 2.13
N VAL A 106 5.09 2.52 1.16
CA VAL A 106 4.11 3.27 0.38
C VAL A 106 4.42 3.05 -1.09
N ALA A 107 3.51 2.42 -1.83
CA ALA A 107 3.61 2.31 -3.28
C ALA A 107 2.49 3.14 -3.93
N THR A 108 2.83 3.85 -5.00
CA THR A 108 1.89 4.71 -5.74
C THR A 108 2.44 5.10 -7.11
N LEU A 109 1.60 5.80 -7.87
CA LEU A 109 1.94 6.39 -9.15
C LEU A 109 2.67 7.72 -8.98
N ASN A 110 3.77 7.90 -9.73
CA ASN A 110 4.52 9.15 -9.76
C ASN A 110 3.80 10.17 -10.67
N LYS A 111 3.81 11.43 -10.33
CA LYS A 111 3.21 12.51 -11.13
C LYS A 111 4.12 12.93 -12.26
N THR A 112 4.17 12.15 -13.34
CA THR A 112 4.96 12.40 -14.56
C THR A 112 4.12 12.27 -15.81
N LEU A 113 4.58 12.85 -16.93
CA LEU A 113 3.93 12.67 -18.23
C LEU A 113 3.94 11.17 -18.64
N LYS A 114 5.01 10.44 -18.29
CA LYS A 114 5.12 9.02 -18.60
C LYS A 114 4.06 8.21 -17.85
N SER A 115 3.83 8.49 -16.56
CA SER A 115 2.78 7.81 -15.79
C SER A 115 1.39 8.15 -16.32
N TYR A 116 1.14 9.38 -16.75
CA TYR A 116 -0.10 9.75 -17.43
C TYR A 116 -0.35 8.90 -18.67
N LEU A 117 0.66 8.78 -19.54
CA LEU A 117 0.54 8.01 -20.78
C LEU A 117 0.36 6.51 -20.52
N PHE A 118 1.08 5.93 -19.55
CA PHE A 118 1.02 4.49 -19.30
C PHE A 118 -0.15 4.08 -18.40
N ALA A 119 -0.40 4.78 -17.30
CA ALA A 119 -1.42 4.39 -16.33
C ALA A 119 -2.83 4.83 -16.78
N ILE A 120 -2.97 6.00 -17.40
CA ILE A 120 -4.28 6.50 -17.84
C ILE A 120 -4.50 6.13 -19.30
N VAL A 121 -3.74 6.70 -20.25
CA VAL A 121 -4.00 6.47 -21.67
C VAL A 121 -3.79 5.00 -22.04
N GLY A 122 -2.70 4.37 -21.59
CA GLY A 122 -2.40 2.98 -21.89
C GLY A 122 -3.35 1.99 -21.22
N ALA A 123 -3.44 2.02 -19.89
CA ALA A 123 -4.18 1.01 -19.14
C ALA A 123 -5.70 1.19 -19.18
N GLU A 124 -6.21 2.44 -19.21
CA GLU A 124 -7.66 2.69 -19.18
C GLU A 124 -8.26 2.81 -20.59
N TYR A 125 -7.62 3.55 -21.52
CA TYR A 125 -8.21 3.83 -22.83
C TYR A 125 -7.80 2.83 -23.91
N ILE A 126 -6.54 2.42 -23.97
CA ILE A 126 -6.03 1.54 -25.04
C ILE A 126 -6.24 0.08 -24.68
N LEU A 127 -5.65 -0.38 -23.57
CA LEU A 127 -5.68 -1.78 -23.16
C LEU A 127 -6.95 -2.17 -22.41
N ARG A 128 -7.66 -1.18 -21.87
CA ARG A 128 -8.88 -1.37 -21.08
C ARG A 128 -8.71 -2.39 -19.95
N TRP A 129 -7.52 -2.43 -19.36
CA TRP A 129 -7.22 -3.27 -18.19
C TRP A 129 -7.92 -2.76 -16.94
N LEU A 130 -8.18 -1.45 -16.91
CA LEU A 130 -8.87 -0.75 -15.81
C LEU A 130 -10.04 0.06 -16.39
N PRO A 131 -11.11 0.26 -15.63
CA PRO A 131 -12.20 1.16 -16.02
C PRO A 131 -11.69 2.59 -16.26
N ILE A 132 -12.26 3.28 -17.24
CA ILE A 132 -11.96 4.70 -17.51
C ILE A 132 -12.31 5.53 -16.28
N GLY A 133 -11.38 6.42 -15.85
CA GLY A 133 -11.55 7.25 -14.66
C GLY A 133 -11.10 6.58 -13.37
N THR A 134 -10.38 5.44 -13.44
CA THR A 134 -9.78 4.82 -12.26
C THR A 134 -8.71 5.70 -11.63
N HIS A 135 -7.94 6.44 -12.47
CA HIS A 135 -6.87 7.31 -12.00
C HIS A 135 -7.13 8.77 -12.38
N GLU A 136 -6.88 9.66 -11.42
CA GLU A 136 -6.85 11.10 -11.60
C GLU A 136 -5.39 11.58 -11.50
N TRP A 137 -4.80 12.01 -12.60
CA TRP A 137 -3.37 12.40 -12.65
C TRP A 137 -3.01 13.50 -11.64
N GLU A 138 -3.94 14.41 -11.34
CA GLU A 138 -3.77 15.43 -10.32
C GLU A 138 -3.46 14.85 -8.93
N LYS A 139 -3.96 13.67 -8.65
CA LYS A 139 -3.79 12.97 -7.37
C LYS A 139 -2.52 12.12 -7.30
N PHE A 140 -1.78 11.99 -8.39
CA PHE A 140 -0.50 11.28 -8.39
C PHE A 140 0.51 12.03 -7.53
N VAL A 141 1.31 11.29 -6.77
CA VAL A 141 2.18 11.85 -5.74
C VAL A 141 3.64 11.76 -6.17
N GLU A 142 4.32 12.90 -6.27
CA GLU A 142 5.76 12.93 -6.53
C GLU A 142 6.54 12.37 -5.32
N PRO A 143 7.64 11.60 -5.54
CA PRO A 143 8.47 11.08 -4.44
C PRO A 143 8.95 12.16 -3.47
N THR A 144 9.30 13.35 -3.96
CA THR A 144 9.76 14.49 -3.16
C THR A 144 8.68 15.01 -2.21
N ILE A 145 7.42 15.06 -2.66
CA ILE A 145 6.27 15.46 -1.86
C ILE A 145 5.96 14.40 -0.81
N LEU A 146 5.97 13.11 -1.21
CA LEU A 146 5.76 12.00 -0.28
C LEU A 146 6.81 11.99 0.84
N ILE A 147 8.09 12.18 0.50
CA ILE A 147 9.17 12.28 1.49
C ILE A 147 8.91 13.43 2.46
N LYS A 148 8.62 14.62 1.95
CA LYS A 148 8.35 15.81 2.78
C LYS A 148 7.24 15.55 3.80
N TYR A 149 6.14 14.95 3.37
CA TYR A 149 5.02 14.62 4.27
C TYR A 149 5.39 13.52 5.27
N ALA A 150 6.14 12.50 4.83
CA ALA A 150 6.58 11.42 5.71
C ALA A 150 7.52 11.96 6.82
N GLU A 151 8.51 12.78 6.46
CA GLU A 151 9.46 13.37 7.41
C GLU A 151 8.77 14.30 8.39
N GLY A 152 7.77 15.06 7.97
CA GLY A 152 6.90 15.85 8.85
C GLY A 152 6.09 15.03 9.85
N ASN A 153 5.99 13.70 9.66
CA ASN A 153 5.27 12.77 10.52
C ASN A 153 6.19 11.73 11.19
N SER A 154 7.45 12.10 11.45
CA SER A 154 8.46 11.26 12.13
C SER A 154 8.76 9.95 11.39
N LEU A 155 8.75 9.99 10.07
CA LEU A 155 9.10 8.87 9.20
C LEU A 155 10.32 9.24 8.37
N LYS A 156 11.45 8.58 8.61
CA LYS A 156 12.70 8.78 7.86
C LYS A 156 12.72 7.89 6.63
N VAL A 157 12.97 8.47 5.44
CA VAL A 157 13.13 7.69 4.22
C VAL A 157 14.37 6.78 4.32
N LYS A 158 14.23 5.52 3.95
CA LYS A 158 15.30 4.52 3.89
C LYS A 158 15.66 4.18 2.46
N LYS A 159 14.67 4.03 1.60
CA LYS A 159 14.87 3.64 0.21
C LYS A 159 13.66 4.05 -0.64
N ILE A 160 13.90 4.35 -1.92
CA ILE A 160 12.86 4.50 -2.94
C ILE A 160 13.31 3.79 -4.20
N ASP A 161 12.52 2.82 -4.63
CA ASP A 161 12.74 2.05 -5.85
C ASP A 161 11.58 2.26 -6.82
N GLY A 162 11.83 2.07 -8.11
CA GLY A 162 10.78 1.96 -9.11
C GLY A 162 10.11 0.59 -9.07
N MET A 163 8.83 0.55 -9.38
CA MET A 163 8.08 -0.67 -9.64
C MET A 163 7.78 -0.74 -11.13
N ILE A 164 8.35 -1.72 -11.82
CA ILE A 164 8.31 -1.83 -13.28
C ILE A 164 7.51 -3.07 -13.65
N PHE A 165 6.36 -2.87 -14.32
CA PHE A 165 5.57 -3.97 -14.84
C PHE A 165 6.15 -4.43 -16.19
N ASN A 166 6.38 -5.73 -16.32
CA ASN A 166 6.77 -6.35 -17.59
C ASN A 166 5.54 -7.03 -18.21
N PRO A 167 4.99 -6.48 -19.31
CA PRO A 167 3.77 -7.01 -19.94
C PRO A 167 3.94 -8.40 -20.59
N PHE A 168 5.17 -8.77 -20.96
CA PHE A 168 5.43 -10.07 -21.62
C PHE A 168 5.33 -11.24 -20.64
N ASN A 169 5.79 -11.09 -19.40
CA ASN A 169 5.74 -12.14 -18.40
C ASN A 169 4.75 -11.84 -17.26
N GLN A 170 4.03 -10.72 -17.36
CA GLN A 170 3.03 -10.25 -16.38
C GLN A 170 3.58 -10.16 -14.94
N LYS A 171 4.86 -9.78 -14.79
CA LYS A 171 5.52 -9.68 -13.49
C LYS A 171 5.94 -8.26 -13.19
N TRP A 172 5.85 -7.92 -11.92
CA TRP A 172 6.41 -6.70 -11.37
C TRP A 172 7.86 -6.93 -10.97
N ASN A 173 8.71 -5.97 -11.26
CA ASN A 173 10.12 -5.97 -10.90
C ASN A 173 10.47 -4.68 -10.15
N VAL A 174 11.35 -4.80 -9.17
CA VAL A 174 11.91 -3.64 -8.48
C VAL A 174 13.12 -3.15 -9.28
N GLY A 175 13.20 -1.86 -9.56
CA GLY A 175 14.25 -1.27 -10.36
C GLY A 175 14.53 0.20 -10.03
N LYS A 176 15.37 0.84 -10.84
CA LYS A 176 15.75 2.25 -10.62
C LYS A 176 14.76 3.24 -11.25
N ASP A 177 14.02 2.83 -12.27
CA ASP A 177 13.07 3.70 -12.97
C ASP A 177 11.81 3.92 -12.13
N LYS A 178 11.68 5.12 -11.60
CA LYS A 178 10.55 5.58 -10.77
C LYS A 178 9.56 6.45 -11.55
N SER A 179 9.66 6.47 -12.86
CA SER A 179 8.90 7.40 -13.70
C SER A 179 7.42 7.06 -13.82
N VAL A 180 7.00 5.84 -13.52
CA VAL A 180 5.57 5.45 -13.52
C VAL A 180 5.13 5.09 -12.11
N ASN A 181 5.52 3.92 -11.62
CA ASN A 181 5.23 3.47 -10.26
C ASN A 181 6.50 3.46 -9.41
N TYR A 182 6.37 3.76 -8.14
CA TYR A 182 7.47 3.63 -7.19
C TYR A 182 6.99 3.09 -5.84
N ILE A 183 7.93 2.54 -5.08
CA ILE A 183 7.73 2.12 -3.70
C ILE A 183 8.75 2.82 -2.81
N ALA A 184 8.26 3.47 -1.77
CA ALA A 184 9.08 4.13 -0.76
C ALA A 184 9.02 3.34 0.56
N GLN A 185 10.19 3.12 1.15
CA GLN A 185 10.35 2.54 2.47
C GLN A 185 10.74 3.63 3.45
N PHE A 186 9.96 3.76 4.51
CA PHE A 186 10.21 4.67 5.62
C PHE A 186 10.42 3.89 6.92
N GLN A 187 11.14 4.49 7.86
CA GLN A 187 11.31 3.99 9.23
C GLN A 187 10.84 5.04 10.22
N LYS A 188 10.07 4.64 11.20
CA LYS A 188 9.64 5.53 12.29
C LYS A 188 10.81 5.85 13.21
N ILE A 189 11.03 7.14 13.46
CA ILE A 189 12.03 7.70 14.38
C ILE A 189 11.38 8.07 15.70
#